data_41ce82083b23971281454898e4f26e71
#
_entry.id   41ce82083b23971281454898e4f26e71
#
_cell.length_a   1.000
_cell.length_b   1.000
_cell.length_c   1.000
_cell.angle_alpha   90.00
_cell.angle_beta   90.00
_cell.angle_gamma   90.00
#
_symmetry.space_group_name_H-M   'P 1'
#
loop_
_entity.id
_entity.type
_entity.pdbx_description
1 polymer ?
#
loop_
_entity_poly.entity_id
_entity_poly.type
_entity_poly.pdbx_seq_one_letter_code
_entity_poly.pdbx_strand_id
1 'polypeptide(L)'
;IVSVETADVAPASERFDITVTIDDEAASNGTSVGWTTQICVNSGVCYPPEPGSLTASSDGSTWTGSLIPDHNSTYVNWRIELNWADGGNETVPEDGFGWKVWSDCWFDGEAWGGSDRSCQGQDNDDEEELPGFGAVLAVAAVAMAGLMARRD
;
A
#
# COMPACT_ATOMS: atom_id res chain seq x y z
N ILE A 1 13.87 22.08 -1.93
CA ILE A 1 12.57 21.61 -2.44
C ILE A 1 11.49 22.57 -2.00
N VAL A 2 10.65 23.04 -2.94
CA VAL A 2 9.52 23.94 -2.69
C VAL A 2 8.24 23.12 -2.42
N SER A 3 7.93 22.16 -3.30
CA SER A 3 6.78 21.27 -3.14
C SER A 3 7.03 19.87 -3.69
N VAL A 4 6.26 18.92 -3.17
CA VAL A 4 6.12 17.56 -3.73
C VAL A 4 4.62 17.30 -3.85
N GLU A 5 4.16 17.03 -5.05
CA GLU A 5 2.75 16.82 -5.36
C GLU A 5 2.52 15.42 -5.92
N THR A 6 1.48 14.75 -5.43
CA THR A 6 1.07 13.42 -5.86
C THR A 6 -0.44 13.29 -5.75
N ALA A 7 -0.99 12.20 -6.30
CA ALA A 7 -2.34 11.77 -5.92
C ALA A 7 -2.35 11.29 -4.44
N ASP A 8 -3.52 11.36 -3.81
CA ASP A 8 -3.73 10.89 -2.43
C ASP A 8 -3.71 9.37 -2.31
N VAL A 9 -3.85 8.66 -3.42
CA VAL A 9 -3.86 7.21 -3.53
C VAL A 9 -2.91 6.78 -4.64
N ALA A 10 -2.15 5.71 -4.41
CA ALA A 10 -1.31 5.04 -5.39
C ALA A 10 -1.94 3.68 -5.77
N PRO A 11 -2.90 3.65 -6.72
CA PRO A 11 -3.65 2.44 -7.04
C PRO A 11 -2.73 1.31 -7.51
N ALA A 12 -3.03 0.09 -7.09
CA ALA A 12 -2.29 -1.08 -7.52
C ALA A 12 -2.46 -1.31 -9.02
N SER A 13 -1.37 -1.65 -9.70
CA SER A 13 -1.30 -1.88 -11.16
C SER A 13 -1.65 -0.66 -12.03
N GLU A 14 -1.77 0.52 -11.46
CA GLU A 14 -2.00 1.76 -12.18
C GLU A 14 -0.81 2.71 -12.06
N ARG A 15 -0.77 3.69 -12.95
CA ARG A 15 0.29 4.69 -12.95
C ARG A 15 0.13 5.66 -11.79
N PHE A 16 1.17 5.77 -10.98
CA PHE A 16 1.32 6.76 -9.92
C PHE A 16 2.37 7.78 -10.33
N ASP A 17 1.96 9.05 -10.39
CA ASP A 17 2.80 10.17 -10.80
C ASP A 17 3.22 11.02 -9.61
N ILE A 18 4.44 11.58 -9.69
CA ILE A 18 4.99 12.55 -8.74
C ILE A 18 5.45 13.79 -9.50
N THR A 19 5.26 14.95 -8.88
CA THR A 19 5.81 16.22 -9.32
C THR A 19 6.60 16.85 -8.17
N VAL A 20 7.86 17.19 -8.43
CA VAL A 20 8.74 17.87 -7.48
C VAL A 20 9.09 19.23 -8.04
N THR A 21 8.89 20.27 -7.24
CA THR A 21 9.31 21.64 -7.57
C THR A 21 10.49 22.05 -6.69
N ILE A 22 11.56 22.53 -7.32
CA ILE A 22 12.71 23.12 -6.65
C ILE A 22 12.68 24.63 -6.84
N ASP A 23 13.42 25.36 -6.01
CA ASP A 23 13.50 26.81 -6.10
C ASP A 23 14.33 27.27 -7.32
N ASP A 24 14.14 28.52 -7.72
CA ASP A 24 14.76 29.10 -8.92
C ASP A 24 16.30 29.14 -8.79
N GLU A 25 16.84 29.27 -7.59
CA GLU A 25 18.28 29.26 -7.36
C GLU A 25 18.86 27.86 -7.65
N ALA A 26 18.25 26.81 -7.11
CA ALA A 26 18.64 25.42 -7.38
C ALA A 26 18.51 25.09 -8.87
N ALA A 27 17.41 25.48 -9.51
CA ALA A 27 17.20 25.29 -10.95
C ALA A 27 18.28 26.00 -11.80
N SER A 28 18.57 27.26 -11.47
CA SER A 28 19.59 28.06 -12.18
C SER A 28 21.00 27.53 -12.00
N ASN A 29 21.29 26.89 -10.87
CA ASN A 29 22.56 26.25 -10.58
C ASN A 29 22.71 24.86 -11.20
N GLY A 30 21.74 24.40 -11.99
CA GLY A 30 21.80 23.11 -12.70
C GLY A 30 21.61 21.90 -11.78
N THR A 31 20.89 22.07 -10.66
CA THR A 31 20.51 20.97 -9.79
C THR A 31 19.63 19.98 -10.55
N SER A 32 19.95 18.68 -10.50
CA SER A 32 19.08 17.63 -10.97
C SER A 32 18.39 16.88 -9.82
N VAL A 33 17.18 16.39 -10.08
CA VAL A 33 16.34 15.73 -9.08
C VAL A 33 16.14 14.29 -9.46
N GLY A 34 16.45 13.39 -8.54
CA GLY A 34 16.12 11.99 -8.57
C GLY A 34 15.22 11.62 -7.40
N TRP A 35 14.82 10.38 -7.35
CA TRP A 35 14.12 9.81 -6.21
C TRP A 35 14.56 8.37 -5.96
N THR A 36 14.40 7.92 -4.73
CA THR A 36 14.49 6.51 -4.38
C THR A 36 13.13 6.08 -3.86
N THR A 37 12.55 5.06 -4.49
CA THR A 37 11.22 4.54 -4.16
C THR A 37 11.31 3.20 -3.47
N GLN A 38 10.32 2.87 -2.65
CA GLN A 38 10.14 1.56 -2.06
C GLN A 38 8.67 1.17 -2.08
N ILE A 39 8.34 0.02 -2.65
CA ILE A 39 7.01 -0.55 -2.68
C ILE A 39 6.89 -1.61 -1.59
N CYS A 40 5.83 -1.56 -0.80
CA CYS A 40 5.48 -2.56 0.19
C CYS A 40 4.19 -3.27 -0.20
N VAL A 41 4.14 -4.58 -0.02
CA VAL A 41 3.01 -5.42 -0.42
C VAL A 41 2.16 -5.86 0.77
N ASN A 42 0.94 -6.29 0.50
CA ASN A 42 -0.06 -6.64 1.54
C ASN A 42 0.36 -7.78 2.49
N SER A 43 1.44 -8.50 2.19
CA SER A 43 2.06 -9.45 3.12
C SER A 43 2.90 -8.79 4.23
N GLY A 44 3.03 -7.45 4.22
CA GLY A 44 3.91 -6.70 5.13
C GLY A 44 5.38 -6.70 4.71
N VAL A 45 5.70 -7.20 3.53
CA VAL A 45 7.07 -7.22 2.97
C VAL A 45 7.28 -6.01 2.09
N CYS A 46 8.41 -5.35 2.24
CA CYS A 46 8.83 -4.27 1.34
C CYS A 46 9.94 -4.77 0.41
N TYR A 47 9.87 -4.38 -0.86
CA TYR A 47 10.95 -4.63 -1.80
C TYR A 47 12.18 -3.75 -1.46
N PRO A 48 13.37 -4.10 -1.94
CA PRO A 48 14.52 -3.22 -1.82
C PRO A 48 14.21 -1.85 -2.43
N PRO A 49 14.72 -0.75 -1.84
CA PRO A 49 14.59 0.56 -2.43
C PRO A 49 15.23 0.64 -3.81
N GLU A 50 14.57 1.28 -4.76
CA GLU A 50 15.04 1.42 -6.13
C GLU A 50 15.23 2.90 -6.49
N PRO A 51 16.42 3.31 -6.98
CA PRO A 51 16.65 4.64 -7.47
C PRO A 51 15.99 4.84 -8.83
N GLY A 52 15.45 6.03 -9.07
CA GLY A 52 14.85 6.43 -10.33
C GLY A 52 15.21 7.87 -10.69
N SER A 53 15.06 8.21 -11.96
CA SER A 53 15.27 9.56 -12.46
C SER A 53 13.95 10.25 -12.68
N LEU A 54 13.90 11.55 -12.38
CA LEU A 54 12.78 12.41 -12.74
C LEU A 54 13.13 13.18 -14.03
N THR A 55 12.11 13.56 -14.78
CA THR A 55 12.25 14.34 -16.03
C THR A 55 12.03 15.80 -15.75
N ALA A 56 12.99 16.64 -16.10
CA ALA A 56 12.94 18.09 -15.91
C ALA A 56 11.97 18.75 -16.90
N SER A 57 11.30 19.81 -16.44
CA SER A 57 10.71 20.84 -17.28
C SER A 57 11.78 21.64 -18.04
N SER A 58 11.36 22.43 -19.02
CA SER A 58 12.30 23.23 -19.85
C SER A 58 13.09 24.28 -19.06
N ASP A 59 12.57 24.74 -17.94
CA ASP A 59 13.20 25.73 -17.04
C ASP A 59 13.96 25.08 -15.88
N GLY A 60 13.88 23.74 -15.75
CA GLY A 60 14.57 22.97 -14.71
C GLY A 60 13.97 23.13 -13.30
N SER A 61 12.86 23.84 -13.14
CA SER A 61 12.25 24.06 -11.82
C SER A 61 11.29 22.95 -11.38
N THR A 62 10.71 22.24 -12.34
CA THR A 62 9.73 21.19 -12.09
C THR A 62 10.23 19.86 -12.65
N TRP A 63 10.09 18.80 -11.86
CA TRP A 63 10.57 17.46 -12.15
C TRP A 63 9.46 16.45 -11.97
N THR A 64 9.24 15.59 -12.98
CA THR A 64 8.17 14.61 -12.96
C THR A 64 8.69 13.19 -13.09
N GLY A 65 8.07 12.27 -12.40
CA GLY A 65 8.34 10.84 -12.49
C GLY A 65 7.09 10.01 -12.30
N SER A 66 7.19 8.74 -12.62
CA SER A 66 6.08 7.81 -12.44
C SER A 66 6.58 6.40 -12.16
N LEU A 67 5.75 5.63 -11.47
CA LEU A 67 5.91 4.19 -11.30
C LEU A 67 4.54 3.50 -11.41
N ILE A 68 4.55 2.18 -11.53
CA ILE A 68 3.34 1.37 -11.47
C ILE A 68 3.54 0.40 -10.30
N PRO A 69 2.82 0.58 -9.17
CA PRO A 69 2.89 -0.34 -8.04
C PRO A 69 2.38 -1.72 -8.44
N ASP A 70 2.90 -2.77 -7.79
CA ASP A 70 2.41 -4.14 -8.01
C ASP A 70 0.94 -4.29 -7.60
N HIS A 71 0.28 -5.32 -8.15
CA HIS A 71 -1.14 -5.62 -7.91
C HIS A 71 -1.50 -5.88 -6.43
N ASN A 72 -0.54 -6.20 -5.60
CA ASN A 72 -0.69 -6.43 -4.16
C ASN A 72 -0.01 -5.36 -3.31
N SER A 73 0.24 -4.19 -3.90
CA SER A 73 0.87 -3.06 -3.22
C SER A 73 0.01 -2.56 -2.06
N THR A 74 0.64 -2.33 -0.91
CA THR A 74 0.06 -1.68 0.26
C THR A 74 0.27 -0.19 0.22
N TYR A 75 1.51 0.23 -0.06
CA TYR A 75 1.89 1.63 -0.17
C TYR A 75 3.19 1.79 -0.95
N VAL A 76 3.43 3.01 -1.38
CA VAL A 76 4.67 3.48 -1.97
C VAL A 76 5.30 4.50 -1.02
N ASN A 77 6.57 4.28 -0.69
CA ASN A 77 7.41 5.26 -0.01
C ASN A 77 8.39 5.88 -1.01
N TRP A 78 8.83 7.10 -0.74
CA TRP A 78 9.98 7.67 -1.45
C TRP A 78 10.71 8.74 -0.67
N ARG A 79 11.91 9.03 -1.13
CA ARG A 79 12.72 10.18 -0.77
C ARG A 79 13.25 10.83 -2.04
N ILE A 80 13.58 12.11 -1.96
CA ILE A 80 14.09 12.88 -3.08
C ILE A 80 15.62 13.00 -2.96
N GLU A 81 16.30 12.95 -4.09
CA GLU A 81 17.75 13.14 -4.21
C GLU A 81 18.02 14.40 -5.05
N LEU A 82 18.68 15.37 -4.47
CA LEU A 82 19.15 16.57 -5.15
C LEU A 82 20.63 16.36 -5.51
N ASN A 83 20.97 16.54 -6.78
CA ASN A 83 22.35 16.42 -7.24
C ASN A 83 22.78 17.75 -7.88
N TRP A 84 23.77 18.40 -7.27
CA TRP A 84 24.27 19.69 -7.71
C TRP A 84 25.33 19.56 -8.81
N ALA A 85 25.46 20.61 -9.61
CA ALA A 85 26.40 20.64 -10.74
C ALA A 85 27.87 20.51 -10.32
N ASP A 86 28.22 20.86 -9.08
CA ASP A 86 29.57 20.72 -8.51
C ASP A 86 29.92 19.29 -8.05
N GLY A 87 28.95 18.36 -8.16
CA GLY A 87 29.08 16.96 -7.77
C GLY A 87 28.66 16.67 -6.32
N GLY A 88 28.19 17.68 -5.57
CA GLY A 88 27.54 17.47 -4.28
C GLY A 88 26.15 16.88 -4.43
N ASN A 89 25.63 16.27 -3.38
CA ASN A 89 24.27 15.78 -3.35
C ASN A 89 23.65 15.90 -1.96
N GLU A 90 22.33 15.86 -1.90
CA GLU A 90 21.54 15.85 -0.68
C GLU A 90 20.35 14.91 -0.86
N THR A 91 20.03 14.14 0.16
CA THR A 91 18.85 13.31 0.22
C THR A 91 17.83 13.89 1.18
N VAL A 92 16.58 14.01 0.76
CA VAL A 92 15.49 14.59 1.56
C VAL A 92 14.40 13.54 1.76
N PRO A 93 14.14 13.13 3.01
CA PRO A 93 14.96 13.40 4.20
C PRO A 93 16.33 12.69 4.13
N GLU A 94 17.25 13.12 4.98
CA GLU A 94 18.60 12.51 5.05
C GLU A 94 18.54 11.01 5.37
N ASP A 95 17.62 10.64 6.28
CA ASP A 95 17.39 9.23 6.67
C ASP A 95 15.97 8.78 6.34
N GLY A 96 15.83 7.52 5.88
CA GLY A 96 14.55 6.89 5.63
C GLY A 96 13.80 7.43 4.40
N PHE A 97 12.48 7.53 4.52
CA PHE A 97 11.57 8.02 3.48
C PHE A 97 10.71 9.16 4.03
N GLY A 98 10.61 10.26 3.29
CA GLY A 98 9.86 11.45 3.70
C GLY A 98 8.39 11.44 3.30
N TRP A 99 8.05 10.63 2.33
CA TRP A 99 6.70 10.57 1.79
C TRP A 99 6.21 9.13 1.70
N LYS A 100 4.89 8.98 1.85
CA LYS A 100 4.18 7.71 1.78
C LYS A 100 2.77 7.94 1.25
N VAL A 101 2.36 7.13 0.29
CA VAL A 101 0.97 7.10 -0.21
C VAL A 101 0.48 5.65 -0.20
N TRP A 102 -0.71 5.46 0.36
CA TRP A 102 -1.36 4.16 0.42
C TRP A 102 -1.99 3.79 -0.92
N SER A 103 -2.11 2.50 -1.19
CA SER A 103 -2.88 2.01 -2.33
C SER A 103 -4.39 2.14 -2.07
N ASP A 104 -5.17 1.91 -3.11
CA ASP A 104 -6.63 1.83 -3.06
C ASP A 104 -7.14 0.58 -2.31
N CYS A 105 -6.29 -0.42 -2.15
CA CYS A 105 -6.51 -1.57 -1.28
C CYS A 105 -5.24 -1.94 -0.53
N TRP A 106 -5.30 -1.95 0.78
CA TRP A 106 -4.14 -2.23 1.59
C TRP A 106 -4.49 -3.05 2.84
N PHE A 107 -3.48 -3.76 3.34
CA PHE A 107 -3.49 -4.47 4.61
C PHE A 107 -2.29 -4.02 5.42
N ASP A 108 -2.50 -3.55 6.66
CA ASP A 108 -1.43 -3.02 7.52
C ASP A 108 -0.81 -4.06 8.47
N GLY A 109 -1.28 -5.32 8.40
CA GLY A 109 -0.92 -6.42 9.27
C GLY A 109 -2.02 -6.79 10.27
N GLU A 110 -3.02 -5.92 10.44
CA GLU A 110 -4.14 -6.13 11.37
C GLU A 110 -5.50 -5.93 10.67
N ALA A 111 -5.62 -4.90 9.84
CA ALA A 111 -6.86 -4.52 9.20
C ALA A 111 -6.70 -4.23 7.71
N TRP A 112 -7.76 -4.48 6.97
CA TRP A 112 -7.90 -4.05 5.58
C TRP A 112 -8.42 -2.62 5.49
N GLY A 113 -7.92 -1.85 4.52
CA GLY A 113 -8.37 -0.49 4.23
C GLY A 113 -8.28 -0.14 2.76
N GLY A 114 -8.56 1.12 2.44
CA GLY A 114 -8.62 1.63 1.09
C GLY A 114 -10.05 1.71 0.54
N SER A 115 -10.19 2.24 -0.67
CA SER A 115 -11.45 2.45 -1.35
C SER A 115 -11.93 1.24 -2.15
N ASP A 116 -11.01 0.41 -2.62
CA ASP A 116 -11.34 -0.85 -3.30
C ASP A 116 -11.56 -1.98 -2.29
N ARG A 117 -12.78 -2.48 -2.23
CA ARG A 117 -13.19 -3.58 -1.35
C ARG A 117 -12.99 -4.96 -1.99
N SER A 118 -12.75 -5.03 -3.28
CA SER A 118 -12.67 -6.31 -4.01
C SER A 118 -11.43 -7.13 -3.64
N CYS A 119 -10.37 -6.47 -3.21
CA CYS A 119 -9.13 -7.11 -2.81
C CYS A 119 -9.06 -7.47 -1.32
N GLN A 120 -9.93 -6.87 -0.52
CA GLN A 120 -10.06 -7.20 0.88
C GLN A 120 -10.58 -8.64 0.93
N GLY A 121 -9.81 -9.54 1.55
CA GLY A 121 -10.25 -10.92 1.68
C GLY A 121 -11.72 -10.92 2.09
N GLN A 122 -12.54 -11.69 1.41
CA GLN A 122 -13.84 -12.01 1.98
C GLN A 122 -13.51 -12.60 3.35
N ASP A 123 -13.82 -11.86 4.40
CA ASP A 123 -14.06 -12.51 5.67
C ASP A 123 -15.03 -13.61 5.31
N ASN A 124 -14.55 -14.86 5.34
CA ASN A 124 -15.42 -15.98 5.26
C ASN A 124 -16.26 -15.96 6.54
N ASP A 125 -17.19 -15.00 6.62
CA ASP A 125 -18.43 -15.11 7.35
C ASP A 125 -19.37 -16.11 6.62
N ASP A 126 -18.79 -17.07 5.93
CA ASP A 126 -19.34 -18.39 5.89
C ASP A 126 -19.17 -18.90 7.33
N GLU A 127 -20.04 -18.44 8.26
CA GLU A 127 -20.59 -19.35 9.22
C GLU A 127 -21.03 -20.54 8.36
N GLU A 128 -20.13 -21.54 8.22
CA GLU A 128 -20.57 -22.88 7.92
C GLU A 128 -21.60 -23.17 9.01
N GLU A 129 -22.87 -22.87 8.71
CA GLU A 129 -23.98 -23.58 9.32
C GLU A 129 -23.62 -25.04 9.10
N LEU A 130 -23.01 -25.64 10.12
CA LEU A 130 -22.72 -27.05 10.13
C LEU A 130 -24.04 -27.75 9.82
N PRO A 131 -24.20 -28.39 8.62
CA PRO A 131 -25.49 -28.88 8.23
C PRO A 131 -25.91 -29.95 9.22
N GLY A 132 -26.85 -29.59 10.10
CA GLY A 132 -27.77 -30.58 10.64
C GLY A 132 -27.29 -31.46 11.78
N PHE A 133 -26.14 -31.28 12.41
CA PHE A 133 -25.73 -32.13 13.53
C PHE A 133 -26.55 -31.90 14.82
N GLY A 134 -27.13 -30.72 14.99
CA GLY A 134 -27.95 -30.40 16.18
C GLY A 134 -29.30 -31.12 16.24
N ALA A 135 -29.95 -31.36 15.11
CA ALA A 135 -31.30 -31.96 15.07
C ALA A 135 -31.30 -33.48 15.31
N VAL A 136 -30.28 -34.20 14.82
CA VAL A 136 -30.20 -35.66 14.93
C VAL A 136 -29.88 -36.09 16.36
N LEU A 137 -29.05 -35.37 17.09
CA LEU A 137 -28.74 -35.66 18.49
C LEU A 137 -29.90 -35.35 19.43
N ALA A 138 -30.70 -34.35 19.16
CA ALA A 138 -31.89 -34.00 19.97
C ALA A 138 -32.99 -35.10 19.82
N VAL A 139 -33.20 -35.65 18.64
CA VAL A 139 -34.17 -36.71 18.41
C VAL A 139 -33.74 -38.04 19.06
N ALA A 140 -32.43 -38.34 19.05
CA ALA A 140 -31.90 -39.55 19.72
C ALA A 140 -32.04 -39.47 21.26
N ALA A 141 -31.84 -38.29 21.85
CA ALA A 141 -31.97 -38.10 23.29
C ALA A 141 -33.42 -38.24 23.77
N VAL A 142 -34.38 -37.73 23.02
CA VAL A 142 -35.84 -37.87 23.35
C VAL A 142 -36.29 -39.30 23.19
N ALA A 143 -35.80 -40.03 22.19
CA ALA A 143 -36.14 -41.44 22.00
C ALA A 143 -35.61 -42.36 23.13
N MET A 144 -34.42 -42.09 23.66
CA MET A 144 -33.86 -42.85 24.79
C MET A 144 -34.56 -42.53 26.11
N ALA A 145 -34.94 -41.29 26.36
CA ALA A 145 -35.69 -40.92 27.54
C ALA A 145 -37.11 -41.57 27.59
N GLY A 146 -37.78 -41.70 26.42
CA GLY A 146 -39.07 -42.36 26.29
C GLY A 146 -39.01 -43.90 26.51
N LEU A 147 -37.90 -44.52 26.21
CA LEU A 147 -37.71 -45.98 26.43
C LEU A 147 -37.42 -46.31 27.92
N MET A 148 -36.77 -45.42 28.65
CA MET A 148 -36.51 -45.61 30.08
C MET A 148 -37.76 -45.39 30.93
N ALA A 149 -38.65 -44.44 30.59
CA ALA A 149 -39.89 -44.16 31.30
C ALA A 149 -40.95 -45.28 31.16
N ARG A 150 -40.76 -46.26 30.30
CA ARG A 150 -41.71 -47.36 30.04
C ARG A 150 -41.35 -48.64 30.79
N ARG A 151 -40.34 -48.64 31.65
CA ARG A 151 -39.80 -49.82 32.33
C ARG A 151 -40.10 -49.88 33.84
N ASP A 152 -40.96 -49.00 34.35
CA ASP A 152 -41.50 -49.07 35.73
C ASP A 152 -42.99 -49.47 35.72
#